data_e23dbea1cb86879225289efed33a71be
#
_entry.id   e23dbea1cb86879225289efed33a71be
#
_cell.length_a   1.000
_cell.length_b   1.000
_cell.length_c   1.000
_cell.angle_alpha   90.00
_cell.angle_beta   90.00
_cell.angle_gamma   90.00
#
_symmetry.space_group_name_H-M   'P 1'
#
loop_
_entity.id
_entity.type
_entity.pdbx_description
1 polymer ?
#
loop_
_entity_poly.entity_id
_entity_poly.type
_entity_poly.pdbx_seq_one_letter_code
_entity_poly.pdbx_strand_id
1 'polypeptide(L)'
;MNPKVMRALGVVSVLLFLGVLIAFAQPKGETVKVKGEVVDLWCFLEGGDRGADHKQCAISCAKAGNPIGLVTEKDEVYAMMGIKDHQPGREVLLEKMAETVTVEGTLVKKGGVQAIYISSVK
;
A
#
# COMPACT_ATOMS: atom_id res chain seq x y z
N MET A 1 8.79 6.37 -52.68
CA MET A 1 9.37 5.98 -51.37
C MET A 1 9.53 4.45 -51.37
N ASN A 2 10.69 3.95 -50.99
CA ASN A 2 11.02 2.51 -51.06
C ASN A 2 10.12 1.72 -50.04
N PRO A 3 9.42 0.63 -50.46
CA PRO A 3 8.51 -0.12 -49.60
C PRO A 3 9.17 -0.70 -48.35
N LYS A 4 10.49 -0.90 -48.38
CA LYS A 4 11.28 -1.33 -47.20
C LYS A 4 11.40 -0.22 -46.14
N VAL A 5 11.47 1.04 -46.55
CA VAL A 5 11.54 2.21 -45.64
C VAL A 5 10.16 2.47 -45.02
N MET A 6 9.09 2.29 -45.75
CA MET A 6 7.72 2.43 -45.26
C MET A 6 7.38 1.37 -44.17
N ARG A 7 7.85 0.12 -44.35
CA ARG A 7 7.68 -0.94 -43.34
C ARG A 7 8.49 -0.68 -42.07
N ALA A 8 9.72 -0.17 -42.20
CA ALA A 8 10.56 0.18 -41.06
C ALA A 8 9.97 1.34 -40.23
N LEU A 9 9.44 2.38 -40.88
CA LEU A 9 8.79 3.51 -40.24
C LEU A 9 7.51 3.10 -39.50
N GLY A 10 6.72 2.17 -40.08
CA GLY A 10 5.51 1.65 -39.46
C GLY A 10 5.80 0.84 -38.20
N VAL A 11 6.84 0.01 -38.21
CA VAL A 11 7.23 -0.82 -37.05
C VAL A 11 7.78 0.05 -35.90
N VAL A 12 8.60 1.06 -36.22
CA VAL A 12 9.15 1.99 -35.22
C VAL A 12 8.03 2.81 -34.59
N SER A 13 7.02 3.26 -35.37
CA SER A 13 5.87 4.01 -34.83
C SER A 13 5.00 3.16 -33.90
N VAL A 14 4.78 1.88 -34.22
CA VAL A 14 4.01 0.96 -33.37
C VAL A 14 4.76 0.65 -32.06
N LEU A 15 6.08 0.47 -32.11
CA LEU A 15 6.89 0.23 -30.90
C LEU A 15 6.97 1.46 -29.98
N LEU A 16 6.98 2.67 -30.55
CA LEU A 16 6.90 3.92 -29.77
C LEU A 16 5.52 4.12 -29.11
N PHE A 17 4.43 3.66 -29.72
CA PHE A 17 3.09 3.72 -29.12
C PHE A 17 2.85 2.69 -28.02
N LEU A 18 3.51 1.51 -28.08
CA LEU A 18 3.40 0.51 -27.01
C LEU A 18 4.16 0.88 -25.73
N GLY A 19 5.12 1.79 -25.80
CA GLY A 19 5.93 2.23 -24.65
C GLY A 19 5.27 3.26 -23.74
N VAL A 20 4.11 3.83 -24.11
CA VAL A 20 3.48 4.97 -23.38
C VAL A 20 2.32 4.55 -22.47
N LEU A 21 1.93 3.27 -22.42
CA LEU A 21 0.69 2.82 -21.76
C LEU A 21 0.84 2.16 -20.38
N ILE A 22 1.94 2.39 -19.66
CA ILE A 22 2.04 1.93 -18.26
C ILE A 22 2.44 3.08 -17.35
N ALA A 23 1.72 4.18 -17.40
CA ALA A 23 1.65 5.11 -16.29
C ALA A 23 0.52 4.64 -15.36
N PHE A 24 0.78 3.64 -14.52
CA PHE A 24 -0.08 3.42 -13.37
C PHE A 24 -0.14 4.73 -12.59
N ALA A 25 -1.36 5.26 -12.41
CA ALA A 25 -1.58 6.45 -11.61
C ALA A 25 -1.21 6.14 -10.15
N GLN A 26 0.05 6.31 -9.81
CA GLN A 26 0.50 6.21 -8.42
C GLN A 26 -0.13 7.37 -7.63
N PRO A 27 -0.59 7.13 -6.40
CA PRO A 27 -1.09 8.21 -5.58
C PRO A 27 -0.01 9.28 -5.41
N LYS A 28 -0.39 10.54 -5.55
CA LYS A 28 0.54 11.66 -5.35
C LYS A 28 0.83 11.80 -3.86
N GLY A 29 2.08 11.55 -3.46
CA GLY A 29 2.51 11.61 -2.09
C GLY A 29 4.03 11.50 -1.97
N GLU A 30 4.51 11.45 -0.74
CA GLU A 30 5.92 11.31 -0.40
C GLU A 30 6.28 9.82 -0.29
N THR A 31 7.41 9.42 -0.87
CA THR A 31 7.95 8.08 -0.64
C THR A 31 8.50 7.98 0.78
N VAL A 32 8.00 7.03 1.54
CA VAL A 32 8.37 6.83 2.95
C VAL A 32 8.78 5.39 3.23
N LYS A 33 9.55 5.25 4.31
CA LYS A 33 9.90 3.98 4.92
C LYS A 33 9.58 4.07 6.41
N VAL A 34 8.58 3.32 6.87
CA VAL A 34 8.08 3.40 8.22
C VAL A 34 8.13 2.04 8.89
N LYS A 35 8.69 2.00 10.11
CA LYS A 35 8.69 0.82 10.98
C LYS A 35 7.61 0.95 12.03
N GLY A 36 6.78 -0.08 12.19
CA GLY A 36 5.73 -0.09 13.19
C GLY A 36 5.07 -1.45 13.35
N GLU A 37 4.19 -1.55 14.32
CA GLU A 37 3.36 -2.73 14.56
C GLU A 37 2.11 -2.69 13.69
N VAL A 38 1.77 -3.82 13.10
CA VAL A 38 0.52 -3.99 12.35
C VAL A 38 -0.63 -4.22 13.32
N VAL A 39 -1.62 -3.35 13.29
CA VAL A 39 -2.77 -3.37 14.21
C VAL A 39 -4.10 -3.38 13.47
N ASP A 40 -5.15 -3.88 14.14
CA ASP A 40 -6.52 -3.55 13.81
C ASP A 40 -6.81 -2.12 14.31
N LEU A 41 -7.21 -1.23 13.39
CA LEU A 41 -7.39 0.18 13.74
C LEU A 41 -8.59 0.42 14.65
N TRP A 42 -9.63 -0.39 14.55
CA TRP A 42 -10.80 -0.23 15.42
C TRP A 42 -10.43 -0.43 16.89
N CYS A 43 -9.91 -1.60 17.23
CA CYS A 43 -9.53 -1.94 18.60
C CYS A 43 -8.42 -1.03 19.13
N PHE A 44 -7.44 -0.70 18.27
CA PHE A 44 -6.37 0.22 18.66
C PHE A 44 -6.90 1.63 19.01
N LEU A 45 -7.79 2.20 18.19
CA LEU A 45 -8.34 3.55 18.44
C LEU A 45 -9.35 3.57 19.59
N GLU A 46 -10.07 2.48 19.82
CA GLU A 46 -11.06 2.38 20.92
C GLU A 46 -10.39 2.19 22.27
N GLY A 47 -9.43 1.28 22.38
CA GLY A 47 -8.84 0.85 23.64
C GLY A 47 -7.33 0.85 23.72
N GLY A 48 -6.63 1.13 22.63
CA GLY A 48 -5.17 1.00 22.54
C GLY A 48 -4.70 -0.45 22.39
N ASP A 49 -5.61 -1.34 22.03
CA ASP A 49 -5.34 -2.78 21.95
C ASP A 49 -4.35 -3.11 20.83
N ARG A 50 -3.25 -3.76 21.20
CA ARG A 50 -2.18 -4.20 20.28
C ARG A 50 -1.33 -5.29 20.91
N GLY A 51 -0.34 -5.79 20.19
CA GLY A 51 0.61 -6.80 20.67
C GLY A 51 0.12 -8.24 20.53
N ALA A 52 0.98 -9.17 20.93
CA ALA A 52 0.77 -10.59 20.73
C ALA A 52 -0.51 -11.14 21.37
N ASP A 53 -0.87 -10.65 22.55
CA ASP A 53 -2.08 -11.10 23.27
C ASP A 53 -3.37 -10.71 22.53
N HIS A 54 -3.33 -9.64 21.76
CA HIS A 54 -4.48 -9.17 20.96
C HIS A 54 -4.52 -9.75 19.53
N LYS A 55 -3.50 -10.48 19.09
CA LYS A 55 -3.31 -10.94 17.70
C LYS A 55 -4.54 -11.63 17.12
N GLN A 56 -5.14 -12.57 17.84
CA GLN A 56 -6.28 -13.34 17.34
C GLN A 56 -7.55 -12.49 17.17
N CYS A 57 -7.80 -11.60 18.11
CA CYS A 57 -8.90 -10.65 18.01
C CYS A 57 -8.71 -9.72 16.81
N ALA A 58 -7.54 -9.14 16.67
CA ALA A 58 -7.18 -8.25 15.56
C ALA A 58 -7.33 -8.93 14.18
N ILE A 59 -6.90 -10.19 14.04
CA ILE A 59 -7.10 -10.98 12.81
C ILE A 59 -8.58 -11.16 12.51
N SER A 60 -9.39 -11.50 13.52
CA SER A 60 -10.83 -11.71 13.35
C SER A 60 -11.54 -10.42 12.92
N CYS A 61 -11.19 -9.30 13.54
CA CYS A 61 -11.72 -7.98 13.21
C CYS A 61 -11.33 -7.54 11.80
N ALA A 62 -10.07 -7.72 11.40
CA ALA A 62 -9.60 -7.42 10.06
C ALA A 62 -10.30 -8.28 8.99
N LYS A 63 -10.52 -9.57 9.26
CA LYS A 63 -11.31 -10.46 8.38
C LYS A 63 -12.76 -10.02 8.24
N ALA A 64 -13.34 -9.46 9.30
CA ALA A 64 -14.70 -8.91 9.28
C ALA A 64 -14.81 -7.58 8.53
N GLY A 65 -13.69 -6.96 8.14
CA GLY A 65 -13.65 -5.76 7.32
C GLY A 65 -13.05 -4.53 7.97
N ASN A 66 -12.58 -4.63 9.21
CA ASN A 66 -11.93 -3.51 9.88
C ASN A 66 -10.65 -3.09 9.16
N PRO A 67 -10.35 -1.79 9.11
CA PRO A 67 -9.12 -1.31 8.50
C PRO A 67 -7.90 -1.68 9.33
N ILE A 68 -6.79 -1.98 8.64
CA ILE A 68 -5.49 -2.21 9.26
C ILE A 68 -4.69 -0.92 9.31
N GLY A 69 -3.96 -0.72 10.40
CA GLY A 69 -3.01 0.35 10.60
C GLY A 69 -1.59 -0.14 10.86
N LEU A 70 -0.66 0.79 10.77
CA LEU A 70 0.71 0.67 11.25
C LEU A 70 0.91 1.70 12.36
N VAL A 71 1.34 1.25 13.54
CA VAL A 71 1.59 2.11 14.70
C VAL A 71 3.08 2.10 15.02
N THR A 72 3.71 3.27 14.99
CA THR A 72 5.14 3.42 15.30
C THR A 72 5.42 3.40 16.79
N GLU A 73 6.70 3.32 17.18
CA GLU A 73 7.13 3.46 18.58
C GLU A 73 6.80 4.83 19.20
N LYS A 74 6.50 5.83 18.37
CA LYS A 74 6.08 7.18 18.78
C LYS A 74 4.57 7.37 18.76
N ASP A 75 3.81 6.28 18.66
CA ASP A 75 2.35 6.28 18.52
C ASP A 75 1.82 7.06 17.30
N GLU A 76 2.64 7.21 16.26
CA GLU A 76 2.15 7.70 14.97
C GLU A 76 1.37 6.60 14.26
N VAL A 77 0.18 6.93 13.79
CA VAL A 77 -0.76 5.98 13.18
C VAL A 77 -0.89 6.24 11.68
N TYR A 78 -0.74 5.19 10.89
CA TYR A 78 -0.93 5.23 9.45
C TYR A 78 -1.98 4.18 9.03
N ALA A 79 -3.01 4.59 8.28
CA ALA A 79 -3.90 3.64 7.62
C ALA A 79 -3.17 2.94 6.48
N MET A 80 -3.33 1.62 6.36
CA MET A 80 -2.63 0.83 5.33
C MET A 80 -3.52 0.57 4.13
N MET A 81 -3.05 0.99 2.95
CA MET A 81 -3.64 0.67 1.66
C MET A 81 -2.80 -0.40 0.97
N GLY A 82 -3.40 -1.24 0.14
CA GLY A 82 -2.69 -2.33 -0.52
C GLY A 82 -1.70 -1.87 -1.60
N ILE A 83 -1.04 -2.84 -2.21
CA ILE A 83 -0.04 -2.63 -3.27
C ILE A 83 -0.74 -2.32 -4.61
N LYS A 84 -1.87 -2.98 -4.87
CA LYS A 84 -2.65 -2.83 -6.09
C LYS A 84 -3.72 -1.77 -5.90
N ASP A 85 -4.17 -1.21 -7.02
CA ASP A 85 -5.29 -0.28 -7.02
C ASP A 85 -6.53 -0.88 -6.35
N HIS A 86 -7.19 -0.10 -5.48
CA HIS A 86 -8.36 -0.51 -4.67
C HIS A 86 -8.15 -1.74 -3.77
N GLN A 87 -6.93 -2.20 -3.58
CA GLN A 87 -6.62 -3.31 -2.67
C GLN A 87 -6.62 -2.83 -1.22
N PRO A 88 -7.39 -3.44 -0.32
CA PRO A 88 -7.32 -3.11 1.09
C PRO A 88 -6.01 -3.62 1.73
N GLY A 89 -5.47 -2.86 2.68
CA GLY A 89 -4.22 -3.20 3.36
C GLY A 89 -4.23 -4.58 4.05
N ARG A 90 -5.42 -5.06 4.49
CA ARG A 90 -5.54 -6.41 5.10
C ARG A 90 -5.13 -7.55 4.17
N GLU A 91 -5.28 -7.42 2.87
CA GLU A 91 -4.85 -8.46 1.92
C GLU A 91 -3.33 -8.60 1.85
N VAL A 92 -2.60 -7.58 2.28
CA VAL A 92 -1.13 -7.57 2.31
C VAL A 92 -0.60 -7.89 3.71
N LEU A 93 -1.28 -7.42 4.76
CA LEU A 93 -0.73 -7.38 6.12
C LEU A 93 -1.43 -8.32 7.12
N LEU A 94 -2.48 -9.05 6.74
CA LEU A 94 -3.24 -9.88 7.68
C LEU A 94 -2.36 -10.90 8.41
N GLU A 95 -1.44 -11.54 7.71
CA GLU A 95 -0.52 -12.54 8.29
C GLU A 95 0.55 -11.91 9.19
N LYS A 96 0.73 -10.59 9.06
CA LYS A 96 1.67 -9.79 9.86
C LYS A 96 1.02 -9.10 11.06
N MET A 97 -0.23 -9.41 11.35
CA MET A 97 -0.94 -8.81 12.48
C MET A 97 -0.19 -9.00 13.79
N ALA A 98 -0.06 -7.90 14.57
CA ALA A 98 0.70 -7.82 15.81
C ALA A 98 2.23 -8.05 15.67
N GLU A 99 2.76 -8.01 14.44
CA GLU A 99 4.18 -8.04 14.18
C GLU A 99 4.70 -6.63 13.88
N THR A 100 5.93 -6.35 14.28
CA THR A 100 6.65 -5.14 13.88
C THR A 100 7.27 -5.38 12.51
N VAL A 101 6.86 -4.59 11.54
CA VAL A 101 7.34 -4.65 10.16
C VAL A 101 7.90 -3.31 9.71
N THR A 102 8.63 -3.31 8.61
CA THR A 102 9.02 -2.09 7.89
C THR A 102 8.25 -2.03 6.59
N VAL A 103 7.44 -0.99 6.43
CA VAL A 103 6.66 -0.73 5.22
C VAL A 103 7.34 0.37 4.42
N GLU A 104 7.56 0.13 3.14
CA GLU A 104 7.92 1.15 2.16
C GLU A 104 6.70 1.44 1.29
N GLY A 105 6.46 2.72 0.97
CA GLY A 105 5.30 3.09 0.16
C GLY A 105 5.16 4.59 -0.03
N THR A 106 4.00 4.99 -0.54
CA THR A 106 3.65 6.40 -0.75
C THR A 106 2.74 6.88 0.37
N LEU A 107 3.21 7.86 1.13
CA LEU A 107 2.44 8.53 2.18
C LEU A 107 1.55 9.60 1.56
N VAL A 108 0.26 9.52 1.83
CA VAL A 108 -0.73 10.54 1.50
C VAL A 108 -1.35 11.06 2.79
N LYS A 109 -1.40 12.39 2.93
CA LYS A 109 -2.08 13.08 4.03
C LYS A 109 -3.24 13.88 3.47
N LYS A 110 -4.45 13.58 3.90
CA LYS A 110 -5.65 14.27 3.43
C LYS A 110 -6.75 14.23 4.47
N GLY A 111 -7.39 15.37 4.74
CA GLY A 111 -8.52 15.44 5.65
C GLY A 111 -8.24 14.95 7.08
N GLY A 112 -7.01 15.14 7.59
CA GLY A 112 -6.59 14.65 8.89
C GLY A 112 -6.17 13.17 8.92
N VAL A 113 -6.30 12.44 7.82
CA VAL A 113 -5.89 11.04 7.70
C VAL A 113 -4.49 10.94 7.11
N GLN A 114 -3.66 10.07 7.68
CA GLN A 114 -2.39 9.63 7.12
C GLN A 114 -2.55 8.20 6.61
N ALA A 115 -2.25 7.98 5.35
CA ALA A 115 -2.32 6.65 4.74
C ALA A 115 -1.06 6.33 3.96
N ILE A 116 -0.60 5.08 4.03
CA ILE A 116 0.51 4.59 3.22
C ILE A 116 -0.03 3.58 2.20
N TYR A 117 0.20 3.88 0.92
CA TYR A 117 0.01 2.94 -0.18
C TYR A 117 1.26 2.08 -0.28
N ILE A 118 1.13 0.81 0.06
CA ILE A 118 2.26 -0.11 0.24
C ILE A 118 2.95 -0.38 -1.09
N SER A 119 4.27 -0.30 -1.13
CA SER A 119 5.10 -0.80 -2.23
C SER A 119 5.79 -2.12 -1.84
N SER A 120 6.27 -2.22 -0.60
CA SER A 120 6.87 -3.44 -0.05
C SER A 120 6.75 -3.52 1.47
N VAL A 121 6.85 -4.74 1.99
CA VAL A 121 6.85 -5.05 3.43
C VAL A 121 8.03 -5.96 3.75
N LYS A 122 8.77 -5.66 4.82
CA LYS A 122 9.92 -6.44 5.31
C LYS A 122 9.79 -6.69 6.80
#